data_68536bb7399dc400b9516a7b35d02e42
#
_entry.id   68536bb7399dc400b9516a7b35d02e42
#
_cell.length_a   1.000
_cell.length_b   1.000
_cell.length_c   1.000
_cell.angle_alpha   90.00
_cell.angle_beta   90.00
_cell.angle_gamma   90.00
#
_symmetry.space_group_name_H-M   'P 1'
#
loop_
_entity.id
_entity.type
_entity.pdbx_description
1 polymer ?
#
loop_
_entity_poly.entity_id
_entity_poly.type
_entity_poly.pdbx_seq_one_letter_code
_entity_poly.pdbx_strand_id
1 'polypeptide(L)'
;YPVSEATVAGNLLAMFKALTPADDLELRYGVDSPTVRIDGLTIAGEYNGVASLPTSGAYDVNEYFLEFSVPLLADLPGVQRLDLSLAARYSDYSTFGGETTSKVGLRWQVADSFLVRGTWAEGFRAPSIGELFGSASGFDAVLNDPCSLDAQGNRPANCTQLGVPAGYVQPNPQISVQTGGNRDLQPETSD
;
A
#
# COMPACT_ATOMS: atom_id res chain seq x y z
N TYR A 1 18.70 -26.66 -6.01
CA TYR A 1 17.92 -27.75 -5.40
C TYR A 1 16.72 -27.09 -4.74
N PRO A 2 15.50 -27.33 -5.16
CA PRO A 2 14.34 -26.85 -4.45
C PRO A 2 14.30 -27.59 -3.11
N VAL A 3 14.50 -26.88 -2.02
CA VAL A 3 14.20 -27.38 -0.68
C VAL A 3 12.67 -27.53 -0.65
N SER A 4 12.14 -28.74 -0.49
CA SER A 4 10.71 -28.93 -0.47
C SER A 4 10.13 -28.17 0.73
N GLU A 5 9.07 -27.40 0.51
CA GLU A 5 8.35 -26.63 1.54
C GLU A 5 8.04 -27.47 2.79
N ALA A 6 7.70 -28.75 2.60
CA ALA A 6 7.44 -29.70 3.67
C ALA A 6 8.64 -29.95 4.59
N THR A 7 9.88 -29.88 4.07
CA THR A 7 11.09 -30.12 4.86
C THR A 7 11.45 -28.94 5.75
N VAL A 8 11.29 -27.72 5.25
CA VAL A 8 11.54 -26.49 6.04
C VAL A 8 10.51 -26.34 7.14
N ALA A 9 9.23 -26.54 6.82
CA ALA A 9 8.15 -26.50 7.79
C ALA A 9 8.30 -27.56 8.89
N GLY A 10 8.65 -28.78 8.53
CA GLY A 10 8.85 -29.87 9.49
C GLY A 10 9.98 -29.58 10.48
N ASN A 11 11.09 -29.04 10.01
CA ASN A 11 12.23 -28.71 10.87
C ASN A 11 11.97 -27.51 11.79
N LEU A 12 11.32 -26.45 11.28
CA LEU A 12 10.90 -25.29 12.06
C LEU A 12 9.87 -25.69 13.13
N LEU A 13 8.85 -26.43 12.75
CA LEU A 13 7.81 -26.91 13.65
C LEU A 13 8.38 -27.80 14.77
N ALA A 14 9.32 -28.68 14.44
CA ALA A 14 10.00 -29.54 15.44
C ALA A 14 10.85 -28.71 16.40
N MET A 15 11.54 -27.68 15.91
CA MET A 15 12.35 -26.79 16.74
C MET A 15 11.48 -25.96 17.70
N PHE A 16 10.34 -25.47 17.24
CA PHE A 16 9.41 -24.68 18.08
C PHE A 16 8.64 -25.57 19.08
N LYS A 17 8.23 -26.77 18.69
CA LYS A 17 7.62 -27.75 19.63
C LYS A 17 8.56 -28.18 20.76
N ALA A 18 9.87 -28.14 20.54
CA ALA A 18 10.85 -28.36 21.59
C ALA A 18 10.98 -27.19 22.59
N LEU A 19 10.57 -25.99 22.18
CA LEU A 19 10.64 -24.77 23.00
C LEU A 19 9.31 -24.43 23.69
N THR A 20 8.19 -24.91 23.15
CA THR A 20 6.83 -24.68 23.69
C THR A 20 6.13 -26.01 23.91
N PRO A 21 5.67 -26.33 25.14
CA PRO A 21 4.98 -27.57 25.44
C PRO A 21 3.54 -27.65 24.90
N ALA A 22 3.12 -26.70 24.07
CA ALA A 22 1.76 -26.63 23.55
C ALA A 22 1.61 -27.38 22.21
N ASP A 23 0.62 -28.25 22.13
CA ASP A 23 0.34 -29.07 20.93
C ASP A 23 -0.28 -28.27 19.76
N ASP A 24 -0.63 -27.00 19.98
CA ASP A 24 -1.41 -26.16 19.05
C ASP A 24 -0.58 -25.08 18.34
N LEU A 25 0.75 -25.25 18.25
CA LEU A 25 1.59 -24.33 17.49
C LEU A 25 1.23 -24.41 15.98
N GLU A 26 0.78 -23.32 15.41
CA GLU A 26 0.50 -23.21 13.98
C GLU A 26 1.55 -22.32 13.31
N LEU A 27 2.18 -22.85 12.28
CA LEU A 27 3.10 -22.14 11.39
C LEU A 27 2.50 -22.10 9.98
N ARG A 28 2.31 -20.90 9.45
CA ARG A 28 1.96 -20.67 8.05
C ARG A 28 3.09 -19.93 7.35
N TYR A 29 3.42 -20.38 6.17
CA TYR A 29 4.42 -19.76 5.31
C TYR A 29 4.02 -19.94 3.84
N GLY A 30 4.53 -19.10 2.98
CA GLY A 30 4.29 -19.21 1.56
C GLY A 30 5.20 -18.29 0.74
N VAL A 31 5.19 -18.54 -0.54
CA VAL A 31 5.83 -17.73 -1.57
C VAL A 31 4.78 -17.46 -2.62
N ASP A 32 4.57 -16.20 -2.94
CA ASP A 32 3.66 -15.77 -3.99
C ASP A 32 4.42 -14.92 -5.01
N SER A 33 4.14 -15.09 -6.28
CA SER A 33 4.85 -14.40 -7.37
C SER A 33 3.88 -14.02 -8.49
N PRO A 34 2.86 -13.19 -8.21
CA PRO A 34 1.95 -12.74 -9.24
C PRO A 34 2.62 -11.73 -10.17
N THR A 35 2.33 -11.84 -11.46
CA THR A 35 2.61 -10.79 -12.45
C THR A 35 1.35 -9.97 -12.65
N VAL A 36 1.43 -8.67 -12.40
CA VAL A 36 0.35 -7.73 -12.64
C VAL A 36 0.63 -6.96 -13.92
N ARG A 37 -0.27 -7.06 -14.88
CA ARG A 37 -0.11 -6.45 -16.20
C ARG A 37 -1.39 -5.82 -16.70
N ILE A 38 -1.27 -4.64 -17.31
CA ILE A 38 -2.33 -4.00 -18.09
C ILE A 38 -1.79 -3.76 -19.49
N ASP A 39 -2.42 -4.35 -20.48
CA ASP A 39 -2.08 -4.18 -21.90
C ASP A 39 -3.15 -3.33 -22.59
N GLY A 40 -2.72 -2.18 -23.07
CA GLY A 40 -3.51 -1.39 -24.03
C GLY A 40 -4.89 -0.94 -23.55
N LEU A 41 -5.04 -0.66 -22.24
CA LEU A 41 -6.26 -0.02 -21.75
C LEU A 41 -6.38 1.36 -22.39
N THR A 42 -7.18 1.44 -23.45
CA THR A 42 -7.54 2.69 -24.10
C THR A 42 -8.90 3.09 -23.54
N ILE A 43 -8.97 4.17 -22.81
CA ILE A 43 -10.22 4.87 -22.61
C ILE A 43 -10.45 5.63 -23.91
N ALA A 44 -11.09 4.95 -24.87
CA ALA A 44 -11.38 5.54 -26.18
C ALA A 44 -12.48 6.57 -26.02
N GLY A 45 -12.18 7.80 -26.37
CA GLY A 45 -13.16 8.86 -26.55
C GLY A 45 -12.46 10.21 -26.63
N GLU A 46 -12.49 10.82 -27.82
CA GLU A 46 -12.36 12.26 -27.87
C GLU A 46 -13.63 12.87 -27.28
N TYR A 47 -13.54 13.30 -26.03
CA TYR A 47 -14.57 14.13 -25.43
C TYR A 47 -14.00 15.55 -25.29
N ASN A 48 -14.57 16.50 -26.01
CA ASN A 48 -14.23 17.93 -25.99
C ASN A 48 -12.75 18.27 -26.24
N GLY A 49 -12.08 17.55 -27.13
CA GLY A 49 -10.71 17.85 -27.52
C GLY A 49 -9.64 17.37 -26.50
N VAL A 50 -10.04 16.60 -25.53
CA VAL A 50 -9.10 15.94 -24.59
C VAL A 50 -8.74 14.56 -25.14
N ALA A 51 -7.51 14.45 -25.65
CA ALA A 51 -6.99 13.17 -26.12
C ALA A 51 -6.39 12.40 -24.94
N SER A 52 -6.81 11.15 -24.76
CA SER A 52 -6.14 10.20 -23.88
C SER A 52 -5.39 9.15 -24.69
N LEU A 53 -4.16 8.88 -24.31
CA LEU A 53 -3.33 7.86 -24.92
C LEU A 53 -3.56 6.50 -24.24
N PRO A 54 -3.31 5.38 -24.94
CA PRO A 54 -3.39 4.07 -24.31
C PRO A 54 -2.37 3.94 -23.18
N THR A 55 -2.81 3.33 -22.08
CA THR A 55 -1.95 3.00 -20.93
C THR A 55 -1.51 1.55 -21.04
N SER A 56 -0.23 1.30 -20.89
CA SER A 56 0.32 -0.05 -20.78
C SER A 56 1.46 -0.08 -19.75
N GLY A 57 1.50 -1.14 -18.97
CA GLY A 57 2.54 -1.35 -17.97
C GLY A 57 2.41 -2.71 -17.31
N ALA A 58 3.48 -3.14 -16.69
CA ALA A 58 3.53 -4.36 -15.90
C ALA A 58 4.51 -4.19 -14.75
N TYR A 59 4.30 -4.91 -13.68
CA TYR A 59 5.28 -5.15 -12.64
C TYR A 59 5.15 -6.59 -12.13
N ASP A 60 6.24 -7.09 -11.61
CA ASP A 60 6.30 -8.38 -10.94
C ASP A 60 6.52 -8.14 -9.45
N VAL A 61 5.95 -9.02 -8.63
CA VAL A 61 6.17 -9.01 -7.19
C VAL A 61 6.50 -10.43 -6.71
N ASN A 62 7.51 -10.54 -5.86
CA ASN A 62 7.84 -11.77 -5.16
C ASN A 62 7.58 -11.56 -3.68
N GLU A 63 6.75 -12.39 -3.09
CA GLU A 63 6.35 -12.25 -1.69
C GLU A 63 6.73 -13.50 -0.90
N TYR A 64 7.27 -13.26 0.28
CA TYR A 64 7.59 -14.27 1.28
C TYR A 64 6.88 -13.90 2.57
N PHE A 65 6.14 -14.84 3.15
CA PHE A 65 5.47 -14.59 4.40
C PHE A 65 5.68 -15.72 5.40
N LEU A 66 5.61 -15.34 6.67
CA LEU A 66 5.74 -16.23 7.81
C LEU A 66 4.70 -15.83 8.87
N GLU A 67 3.98 -16.80 9.36
CA GLU A 67 2.96 -16.60 10.40
C GLU A 67 3.13 -17.65 11.50
N PHE A 68 3.10 -17.18 12.76
CA PHE A 68 3.11 -18.02 13.96
C PHE A 68 1.86 -17.75 14.78
N SER A 69 1.24 -18.81 15.26
CA SER A 69 0.24 -18.76 16.32
C SER A 69 0.74 -19.60 17.50
N VAL A 70 1.01 -18.92 18.60
CA VAL A 70 1.64 -19.52 19.78
C VAL A 70 0.68 -19.45 20.96
N PRO A 71 0.15 -20.56 21.45
CA PRO A 71 -0.60 -20.59 22.69
C PRO A 71 0.39 -20.40 23.86
N LEU A 72 0.23 -19.30 24.58
CA LEU A 72 1.10 -18.95 25.70
C LEU A 72 0.65 -19.58 27.02
N LEU A 73 -0.65 -19.49 27.30
CA LEU A 73 -1.25 -19.98 28.53
C LEU A 73 -2.63 -20.58 28.26
N ALA A 74 -2.99 -21.62 29.00
CA ALA A 74 -4.32 -22.22 28.97
C ALA A 74 -4.72 -22.74 30.36
N ASP A 75 -6.00 -22.79 30.62
CA ASP A 75 -6.65 -23.42 31.77
C ASP A 75 -6.16 -22.91 33.16
N LEU A 76 -5.85 -21.60 33.22
CA LEU A 76 -5.49 -20.94 34.47
C LEU A 76 -6.65 -20.05 34.98
N PRO A 77 -6.72 -19.78 36.30
CA PRO A 77 -7.69 -18.84 36.85
C PRO A 77 -7.59 -17.47 36.17
N GLY A 78 -8.66 -17.02 35.49
CA GLY A 78 -8.69 -15.77 34.73
C GLY A 78 -7.98 -15.81 33.38
N VAL A 79 -7.49 -16.97 32.94
CA VAL A 79 -6.86 -17.18 31.63
C VAL A 79 -7.30 -18.53 31.09
N GLN A 80 -8.48 -18.58 30.46
CA GLN A 80 -8.89 -19.80 29.76
C GLN A 80 -7.94 -20.11 28.60
N ARG A 81 -7.57 -19.05 27.84
CA ARG A 81 -6.61 -19.17 26.77
C ARG A 81 -5.94 -17.82 26.51
N LEU A 82 -4.65 -17.83 26.30
CA LEU A 82 -3.86 -16.68 25.87
C LEU A 82 -3.02 -17.09 24.67
N ASP A 83 -3.32 -16.49 23.52
CA ASP A 83 -2.64 -16.78 22.26
C ASP A 83 -1.88 -15.55 21.77
N LEU A 84 -0.67 -15.76 21.31
CA LEU A 84 0.14 -14.76 20.59
C LEU A 84 0.18 -15.11 19.10
N SER A 85 -0.13 -14.14 18.25
CA SER A 85 0.05 -14.26 16.81
C SER A 85 1.15 -13.31 16.35
N LEU A 86 2.08 -13.81 15.56
CA LEU A 86 3.15 -13.05 14.95
C LEU A 86 3.13 -13.31 13.45
N ALA A 87 3.25 -12.27 12.65
CA ALA A 87 3.38 -12.42 11.20
C ALA A 87 4.40 -11.41 10.67
N ALA A 88 5.08 -11.80 9.61
CA ALA A 88 5.94 -10.95 8.83
C ALA A 88 5.77 -11.28 7.35
N ARG A 89 5.81 -10.26 6.50
CA ARG A 89 5.78 -10.39 5.05
C ARG A 89 6.87 -9.50 4.46
N TYR A 90 7.61 -10.03 3.52
CA TYR A 90 8.52 -9.30 2.66
C TYR A 90 8.00 -9.38 1.24
N SER A 91 7.81 -8.23 0.61
CA SER A 91 7.29 -8.09 -0.77
C SER A 91 8.31 -7.33 -1.59
N ASP A 92 8.86 -7.96 -2.63
CA ASP A 92 9.85 -7.36 -3.54
C ASP A 92 9.21 -7.07 -4.89
N TYR A 93 9.05 -5.78 -5.16
CA TYR A 93 8.44 -5.25 -6.38
C TYR A 93 9.50 -4.83 -7.38
N SER A 94 9.33 -5.20 -8.64
CA SER A 94 10.24 -4.80 -9.73
C SER A 94 10.29 -3.29 -9.99
N THR A 95 9.36 -2.52 -9.43
CA THR A 95 9.22 -1.07 -9.66
C THR A 95 9.89 -0.21 -8.59
N PHE A 96 9.83 -0.58 -7.32
CA PHE A 96 10.36 0.23 -6.22
C PHE A 96 11.20 -0.57 -5.20
N GLY A 97 11.30 -1.91 -5.37
CA GLY A 97 12.09 -2.77 -4.49
C GLY A 97 11.31 -3.40 -3.36
N GLY A 98 11.99 -3.73 -2.28
CA GLY A 98 11.46 -4.54 -1.18
C GLY A 98 10.84 -3.73 -0.05
N GLU A 99 9.66 -4.17 0.41
CA GLU A 99 8.98 -3.68 1.60
C GLU A 99 8.70 -4.81 2.57
N THR A 100 8.86 -4.52 3.86
CA THR A 100 8.59 -5.48 4.94
C THR A 100 7.46 -4.96 5.80
N THR A 101 6.50 -5.83 6.08
CA THR A 101 5.43 -5.54 7.05
C THR A 101 5.41 -6.58 8.12
N SER A 102 5.05 -6.16 9.34
CA SER A 102 4.95 -7.03 10.50
C SER A 102 3.60 -6.85 11.21
N LYS A 103 3.20 -7.89 11.94
CA LYS A 103 1.97 -7.91 12.73
C LYS A 103 2.19 -8.68 14.01
N VAL A 104 1.71 -8.11 15.10
CA VAL A 104 1.65 -8.74 16.42
C VAL A 104 0.23 -8.69 16.93
N GLY A 105 -0.31 -9.84 17.32
CA GLY A 105 -1.66 -9.95 17.88
C GLY A 105 -1.64 -10.72 19.20
N LEU A 106 -2.44 -10.28 20.14
CA LEU A 106 -2.69 -10.98 21.40
C LEU A 106 -4.20 -11.24 21.52
N ARG A 107 -4.54 -12.47 21.82
CA ARG A 107 -5.91 -12.89 22.08
C ARG A 107 -5.96 -13.52 23.48
N TRP A 108 -6.72 -12.91 24.39
CA TRP A 108 -6.87 -13.34 25.76
C TRP A 108 -8.34 -13.68 26.04
N GLN A 109 -8.63 -14.97 26.14
CA GLN A 109 -9.90 -15.50 26.59
C GLN A 109 -9.87 -15.59 28.11
N VAL A 110 -10.54 -14.66 28.77
CA VAL A 110 -10.55 -14.58 30.25
C VAL A 110 -11.56 -15.59 30.81
N ALA A 111 -12.74 -15.68 30.16
CA ALA A 111 -13.84 -16.58 30.51
C ALA A 111 -14.65 -16.86 29.22
N ASP A 112 -15.60 -17.82 29.27
CA ASP A 112 -16.42 -18.19 28.09
C ASP A 112 -17.13 -17.01 27.45
N SER A 113 -17.52 -16.03 28.24
CA SER A 113 -18.27 -14.84 27.78
C SER A 113 -17.40 -13.59 27.62
N PHE A 114 -16.08 -13.65 27.92
CA PHE A 114 -15.23 -12.46 27.90
C PHE A 114 -13.89 -12.70 27.22
N LEU A 115 -13.71 -12.04 26.06
CA LEU A 115 -12.52 -12.07 25.24
C LEU A 115 -11.94 -10.66 25.06
N VAL A 116 -10.66 -10.51 25.30
CA VAL A 116 -9.86 -9.31 24.96
C VAL A 116 -8.95 -9.66 23.81
N ARG A 117 -8.83 -8.75 22.84
CA ARG A 117 -7.87 -8.87 21.75
C ARG A 117 -7.26 -7.51 21.43
N GLY A 118 -5.96 -7.52 21.14
CA GLY A 118 -5.22 -6.37 20.64
C GLY A 118 -4.40 -6.81 19.44
N THR A 119 -4.27 -5.94 18.45
CA THR A 119 -3.44 -6.19 17.27
C THR A 119 -2.74 -4.89 16.90
N TRP A 120 -1.45 -5.00 16.62
CA TRP A 120 -0.67 -3.97 15.97
C TRP A 120 -0.14 -4.54 14.65
N ALA A 121 -0.16 -3.74 13.59
CA ALA A 121 0.28 -4.18 12.28
C ALA A 121 0.77 -2.98 11.47
N GLU A 122 1.89 -3.18 10.80
CA GLU A 122 2.37 -2.31 9.74
C GLU A 122 1.67 -2.67 8.42
N GLY A 123 1.46 -1.69 7.59
CA GLY A 123 0.90 -1.87 6.26
C GLY A 123 1.58 -0.97 5.25
N PHE A 124 1.48 -1.32 3.98
CA PHE A 124 1.87 -0.44 2.90
C PHE A 124 0.90 -0.56 1.72
N ARG A 125 0.86 0.47 0.89
CA ARG A 125 0.15 0.48 -0.38
C ARG A 125 1.14 0.67 -1.52
N ALA A 126 1.30 -0.35 -2.35
CA ALA A 126 2.07 -0.24 -3.58
C ALA A 126 1.34 0.69 -4.58
N PRO A 127 2.07 1.53 -5.33
CA PRO A 127 1.49 2.29 -6.43
C PRO A 127 0.84 1.36 -7.47
N SER A 128 -0.34 1.72 -7.92
CA SER A 128 -1.06 0.98 -8.96
C SER A 128 -0.42 1.14 -10.33
N ILE A 129 -0.75 0.24 -11.26
CA ILE A 129 -0.27 0.35 -12.65
C ILE A 129 -0.69 1.69 -13.28
N GLY A 130 -1.88 2.20 -12.98
CA GLY A 130 -2.33 3.50 -13.47
C GLY A 130 -1.52 4.67 -12.94
N GLU A 131 -1.11 4.61 -11.67
CA GLU A 131 -0.26 5.63 -11.04
C GLU A 131 1.18 5.59 -11.58
N LEU A 132 1.71 4.41 -11.88
CA LEU A 132 3.08 4.24 -12.39
C LEU A 132 3.19 4.49 -13.90
N PHE A 133 2.26 3.94 -14.68
CA PHE A 133 2.38 3.86 -16.14
C PHE A 133 1.24 4.59 -16.88
N GLY A 134 0.39 5.32 -16.17
CA GLY A 134 -0.71 6.06 -16.75
C GLY A 134 -0.22 6.95 -17.89
N SER A 135 -0.91 6.91 -19.03
CA SER A 135 -0.62 7.79 -20.16
C SER A 135 -0.93 9.25 -19.81
N ALA A 136 -0.23 10.16 -20.47
CA ALA A 136 -0.56 11.57 -20.35
C ALA A 136 -2.00 11.80 -20.81
N SER A 137 -2.80 12.41 -19.95
CA SER A 137 -4.17 12.83 -20.24
C SER A 137 -4.41 14.24 -19.75
N GLY A 138 -5.19 14.99 -20.51
CA GLY A 138 -5.59 16.34 -20.12
C GLY A 138 -7.01 16.36 -19.55
N PHE A 139 -7.26 17.25 -18.63
CA PHE A 139 -8.60 17.61 -18.21
C PHE A 139 -8.66 19.09 -17.79
N ASP A 140 -9.85 19.66 -17.81
CA ASP A 140 -10.03 21.03 -17.36
C ASP A 140 -10.41 21.03 -15.87
N ALA A 141 -9.50 21.53 -15.03
CA ALA A 141 -9.73 21.66 -13.60
C ALA A 141 -10.22 23.08 -13.26
N VAL A 142 -11.14 23.17 -12.32
CA VAL A 142 -11.53 24.46 -11.76
C VAL A 142 -10.52 24.83 -10.69
N LEU A 143 -9.65 25.78 -11.00
CA LEU A 143 -8.60 26.27 -10.11
C LEU A 143 -8.58 27.80 -10.14
N ASN A 144 -8.47 28.39 -8.99
CA ASN A 144 -8.21 29.83 -8.87
C ASN A 144 -6.70 30.07 -8.97
N ASP A 145 -6.28 30.81 -10.00
CA ASP A 145 -4.88 31.21 -10.14
C ASP A 145 -4.48 32.12 -8.98
N PRO A 146 -3.50 31.74 -8.14
CA PRO A 146 -3.07 32.57 -7.02
C PRO A 146 -2.48 33.92 -7.45
N CYS A 147 -2.09 34.05 -8.73
CA CYS A 147 -1.60 35.31 -9.30
C CYS A 147 -2.70 36.19 -9.92
N SER A 148 -3.92 35.71 -9.98
CA SER A 148 -5.08 36.56 -10.32
C SER A 148 -5.31 37.57 -9.21
N LEU A 149 -5.64 38.82 -9.58
CA LEU A 149 -6.06 39.80 -8.61
C LEU A 149 -7.35 39.35 -7.89
N ASP A 150 -7.36 39.47 -6.57
CA ASP A 150 -8.58 39.27 -5.80
C ASP A 150 -9.56 40.45 -5.97
N ALA A 151 -10.74 40.38 -5.33
CA ALA A 151 -11.74 41.43 -5.38
C ALA A 151 -11.25 42.76 -4.79
N GLN A 152 -10.18 42.78 -4.03
CA GLN A 152 -9.54 43.92 -3.42
C GLN A 152 -8.33 44.43 -4.23
N GLY A 153 -8.00 43.77 -5.33
CA GLY A 153 -6.88 44.13 -6.20
C GLY A 153 -5.51 43.66 -5.66
N ASN A 154 -5.48 42.69 -4.73
CA ASN A 154 -4.25 42.16 -4.18
C ASN A 154 -3.84 40.86 -4.86
N ARG A 155 -2.55 40.58 -4.84
CA ARG A 155 -1.94 39.28 -5.25
C ARG A 155 -0.59 39.09 -4.56
N PRO A 156 -0.05 37.84 -4.52
CA PRO A 156 1.29 37.58 -4.00
C PRO A 156 2.38 38.36 -4.77
N ALA A 157 3.33 38.94 -4.04
CA ALA A 157 4.40 39.75 -4.65
C ALA A 157 5.30 39.02 -5.62
N ASN A 158 5.47 37.69 -5.45
CA ASN A 158 6.27 36.82 -6.35
C ASN A 158 5.66 36.68 -7.75
N CYS A 159 4.38 36.93 -7.93
CA CYS A 159 3.73 36.83 -9.25
C CYS A 159 4.32 37.81 -10.26
N THR A 160 4.78 38.98 -9.81
CA THR A 160 5.49 39.95 -10.69
C THR A 160 6.84 39.42 -11.12
N GLN A 161 7.55 38.69 -10.26
CA GLN A 161 8.83 38.07 -10.58
C GLN A 161 8.66 36.93 -11.58
N LEU A 162 7.51 36.26 -11.57
CA LEU A 162 7.13 35.22 -12.54
C LEU A 162 6.65 35.80 -13.88
N GLY A 163 6.68 37.12 -14.07
CA GLY A 163 6.31 37.77 -15.30
C GLY A 163 4.81 37.98 -15.50
N VAL A 164 3.99 37.77 -14.48
CA VAL A 164 2.53 37.98 -14.57
C VAL A 164 2.22 39.48 -14.62
N PRO A 165 1.45 39.98 -15.60
CA PRO A 165 1.11 41.40 -15.73
C PRO A 165 0.43 41.96 -14.50
N ALA A 166 0.68 43.28 -14.21
CA ALA A 166 0.17 43.92 -13.01
C ALA A 166 -1.36 43.91 -12.84
N GLY A 167 -2.08 43.95 -13.94
CA GLY A 167 -3.56 43.95 -13.93
C GLY A 167 -4.20 42.60 -14.27
N TYR A 168 -3.46 41.50 -14.14
CA TYR A 168 -3.96 40.18 -14.52
C TYR A 168 -5.10 39.72 -13.62
N VAL A 169 -6.22 39.41 -14.25
CA VAL A 169 -7.38 38.72 -13.68
C VAL A 169 -7.64 37.48 -14.49
N GLN A 170 -7.75 36.36 -13.86
CA GLN A 170 -8.05 35.09 -14.52
C GLN A 170 -9.40 35.16 -15.24
N PRO A 171 -9.44 35.04 -16.58
CA PRO A 171 -10.69 35.20 -17.33
C PRO A 171 -11.63 34.00 -17.21
N ASN A 172 -11.10 32.83 -16.91
CA ASN A 172 -11.82 31.57 -16.77
C ASN A 172 -11.21 30.76 -15.63
N PRO A 173 -11.99 30.29 -14.65
CA PRO A 173 -11.49 29.45 -13.56
C PRO A 173 -11.08 28.04 -14.03
N GLN A 174 -11.42 27.65 -15.25
CA GLN A 174 -10.97 26.39 -15.84
C GLN A 174 -9.58 26.56 -16.43
N ILE A 175 -8.65 25.74 -16.00
CA ILE A 175 -7.31 25.62 -16.56
C ILE A 175 -7.09 24.19 -17.04
N SER A 176 -6.43 24.07 -18.18
CA SER A 176 -6.06 22.75 -18.69
C SER A 176 -4.92 22.18 -17.87
N VAL A 177 -5.14 21.02 -17.30
CA VAL A 177 -4.18 20.27 -16.48
C VAL A 177 -3.82 18.99 -17.20
N GLN A 178 -2.54 18.68 -17.26
CA GLN A 178 -2.07 17.38 -17.71
C GLN A 178 -1.70 16.52 -16.52
N THR A 179 -2.15 15.27 -16.54
CA THR A 179 -1.75 14.23 -15.59
C THR A 179 -1.16 13.05 -16.35
N GLY A 180 -0.35 12.29 -15.67
CA GLY A 180 0.27 11.08 -16.21
C GLY A 180 0.83 10.22 -15.10
N GLY A 181 1.24 9.01 -15.43
CA GLY A 181 1.91 8.13 -14.50
C GLY A 181 3.28 8.66 -14.09
N ASN A 182 3.69 8.30 -12.88
CA ASN A 182 5.04 8.58 -12.38
C ASN A 182 5.69 7.27 -11.92
N ARG A 183 6.76 6.88 -12.59
CA ARG A 183 7.50 5.63 -12.31
C ARG A 183 8.37 5.69 -11.06
N ASP A 184 8.60 6.89 -10.53
CA ASP A 184 9.42 7.12 -9.34
C ASP A 184 8.59 7.14 -8.04
N LEU A 185 7.29 6.81 -8.12
CA LEU A 185 6.43 6.71 -6.95
C LEU A 185 6.93 5.63 -6.00
N GLN A 186 6.96 5.97 -4.73
CA GLN A 186 7.30 5.08 -3.65
C GLN A 186 6.02 4.56 -2.97
N PRO A 187 6.07 3.42 -2.28
CA PRO A 187 4.93 2.92 -1.52
C PRO A 187 4.55 3.87 -0.38
N GLU A 188 3.27 3.91 -0.07
CA GLU A 188 2.75 4.57 1.13
C GLU A 188 2.78 3.57 2.28
N THR A 189 3.29 3.98 3.43
CA THR A 189 3.38 3.13 4.63
C THR A 189 2.45 3.62 5.73
N SER A 190 1.99 2.70 6.58
CA SER A 190 1.14 2.99 7.74
C SER A 190 1.42 2.03 8.89
N ASP A 191 1.25 2.53 10.14
CA ASP A 191 1.34 1.79 11.40
C ASP A 191 -0.03 1.69 12.08
#